data_72cabd0f150c61df19f381d0a037d0af
#
_entry.id   72cabd0f150c61df19f381d0a037d0af
#
_cell.length_a   1.000
_cell.length_b   1.000
_cell.length_c   1.000
_cell.angle_alpha   90.00
_cell.angle_beta   90.00
_cell.angle_gamma   90.00
#
_symmetry.space_group_name_H-M   'P 1'
#
loop_
_entity.id
_entity.type
_entity.pdbx_description
1 polymer ?
#
loop_
_entity_poly.entity_id
_entity_poly.type
_entity_poly.pdbx_seq_one_letter_code
_entity_poly.pdbx_strand_id
1 'polypeptide(L)'
;MDAGIRPVVDSVNSIRVPQDYMTQREALRQANGSLGVMSQQLQNAKMQADSSHASLKQADDLKPVFDKAYEKVVTGPANALQPLIPAAQTFTQQLVQVGDFIAQQGTQVGFAANGIQFPTSQQASQYNALIGPLAAQHQAFTQAYTAATNAMQ
;
A
#
# COMPACT_ATOMS: atom_id res chain seq x y z
N MET A 1 -3.67 -7.15 8.88
CA MET A 1 -2.91 -7.05 7.61
C MET A 1 -3.67 -7.61 6.41
N ASP A 2 -4.36 -8.73 6.54
CA ASP A 2 -4.99 -9.41 5.39
C ASP A 2 -6.10 -8.62 4.69
N ALA A 3 -6.91 -7.84 5.41
CA ALA A 3 -8.07 -7.19 4.81
C ALA A 3 -7.75 -5.98 3.87
N GLY A 4 -6.60 -5.36 4.00
CA GLY A 4 -6.26 -4.16 3.21
C GLY A 4 -5.04 -4.36 2.30
N ILE A 5 -3.96 -4.96 2.81
CA ILE A 5 -2.70 -5.10 2.07
C ILE A 5 -2.75 -6.28 1.09
N ARG A 6 -3.33 -7.41 1.48
CA ARG A 6 -3.40 -8.62 0.64
C ARG A 6 -4.11 -8.36 -0.70
N PRO A 7 -5.27 -7.68 -0.78
CA PRO A 7 -5.88 -7.34 -2.06
C PRO A 7 -4.97 -6.50 -2.97
N VAL A 8 -4.12 -5.62 -2.41
CA VAL A 8 -3.13 -4.87 -3.21
C VAL A 8 -2.11 -5.82 -3.81
N VAL A 9 -1.53 -6.69 -2.99
CA VAL A 9 -0.52 -7.67 -3.45
C VAL A 9 -1.09 -8.60 -4.51
N ASP A 10 -2.30 -9.12 -4.31
CA ASP A 10 -2.96 -10.03 -5.24
C ASP A 10 -3.27 -9.33 -6.58
N SER A 11 -3.78 -8.09 -6.54
CA SER A 11 -4.04 -7.29 -7.75
C SER A 11 -2.75 -6.98 -8.50
N VAL A 12 -1.68 -6.59 -7.80
CA VAL A 12 -0.37 -6.30 -8.40
C VAL A 12 0.22 -7.54 -9.05
N ASN A 13 0.16 -8.69 -8.39
CA ASN A 13 0.64 -9.97 -8.92
C ASN A 13 -0.14 -10.44 -10.15
N SER A 14 -1.35 -9.93 -10.36
CA SER A 14 -2.18 -10.23 -11.53
C SER A 14 -1.87 -9.35 -12.75
N ILE A 15 -1.10 -8.27 -12.57
CA ILE A 15 -0.70 -7.38 -13.67
C ILE A 15 0.49 -8.00 -14.41
N ARG A 16 0.25 -8.55 -15.61
CA ARG A 16 1.25 -9.19 -16.48
C ARG A 16 1.47 -8.43 -17.76
N VAL A 17 0.42 -7.83 -18.29
CA VAL A 17 0.39 -7.09 -19.54
C VAL A 17 -0.32 -5.74 -19.32
N PRO A 18 -0.11 -4.74 -20.21
CA PRO A 18 -0.72 -3.41 -20.05
C PRO A 18 -2.24 -3.40 -19.92
N GLN A 19 -2.96 -4.35 -20.52
CA GLN A 19 -4.41 -4.47 -20.39
C GLN A 19 -4.86 -4.74 -18.94
N ASP A 20 -4.03 -5.41 -18.16
CA ASP A 20 -4.35 -5.78 -16.79
C ASP A 20 -4.49 -4.56 -15.88
N TYR A 21 -3.81 -3.44 -16.19
CA TYR A 21 -4.02 -2.18 -15.48
C TYR A 21 -5.48 -1.72 -15.55
N MET A 22 -6.15 -1.94 -16.68
CA MET A 22 -7.57 -1.58 -16.83
C MET A 22 -8.48 -2.52 -16.05
N THR A 23 -8.21 -3.82 -16.10
CA THR A 23 -9.05 -4.82 -15.43
C THR A 23 -8.91 -4.79 -13.92
N GLN A 24 -7.72 -4.48 -13.40
CA GLN A 24 -7.44 -4.43 -11.96
C GLN A 24 -7.77 -3.08 -11.31
N ARG A 25 -8.02 -2.02 -12.08
CA ARG A 25 -8.17 -0.65 -11.55
C ARG A 25 -9.25 -0.51 -10.48
N GLU A 26 -10.39 -1.20 -10.66
CA GLU A 26 -11.50 -1.11 -9.70
C GLU A 26 -11.17 -1.82 -8.37
N ALA A 27 -10.58 -3.00 -8.45
CA ALA A 27 -10.10 -3.72 -7.27
C ALA A 27 -9.03 -2.90 -6.52
N LEU A 28 -8.13 -2.23 -7.25
CA LEU A 28 -7.11 -1.35 -6.68
C LEU A 28 -7.72 -0.09 -6.04
N ARG A 29 -8.79 0.50 -6.61
CA ARG A 29 -9.51 1.61 -5.97
C ARG A 29 -10.16 1.21 -4.66
N GLN A 30 -10.82 0.05 -4.64
CA GLN A 30 -11.43 -0.49 -3.42
C GLN A 30 -10.38 -0.79 -2.37
N ALA A 31 -9.25 -1.41 -2.76
CA ALA A 31 -8.12 -1.65 -1.87
C ALA A 31 -7.55 -0.34 -1.30
N ASN A 32 -7.40 0.70 -2.14
CA ASN A 32 -6.90 2.01 -1.70
C ASN A 32 -7.85 2.67 -0.68
N GLY A 33 -9.16 2.58 -0.89
CA GLY A 33 -10.16 3.01 0.09
C GLY A 33 -10.05 2.26 1.42
N SER A 34 -9.90 0.94 1.36
CA SER A 34 -9.71 0.09 2.56
C SER A 34 -8.43 0.43 3.33
N LEU A 35 -7.34 0.78 2.63
CA LEU A 35 -6.09 1.24 3.25
C LEU A 35 -6.28 2.54 4.03
N GLY A 36 -7.11 3.47 3.53
CA GLY A 36 -7.46 4.71 4.24
C GLY A 36 -8.17 4.44 5.56
N VAL A 37 -9.18 3.56 5.53
CA VAL A 37 -9.90 3.14 6.75
C VAL A 37 -8.95 2.44 7.73
N MET A 38 -8.10 1.54 7.25
CA MET A 38 -7.13 0.82 8.07
C MET A 38 -6.11 1.77 8.73
N SER A 39 -5.66 2.80 8.01
CA SER A 39 -4.78 3.84 8.57
C SER A 39 -5.40 4.50 9.78
N GLN A 40 -6.66 4.90 9.67
CA GLN A 40 -7.39 5.58 10.75
C GLN A 40 -7.64 4.64 11.94
N GLN A 41 -8.02 3.40 11.66
CA GLN A 41 -8.21 2.37 12.69
C GLN A 41 -6.92 2.09 13.47
N LEU A 42 -5.78 1.98 12.77
CA LEU A 42 -4.47 1.78 13.40
C LEU A 42 -4.11 2.95 14.32
N GLN A 43 -4.30 4.19 13.87
CA GLN A 43 -4.03 5.38 14.69
C GLN A 43 -4.92 5.42 15.93
N ASN A 44 -6.22 5.16 15.79
CA ASN A 44 -7.16 5.14 16.90
C ASN A 44 -6.83 4.03 17.90
N ALA A 45 -6.54 2.82 17.41
CA ALA A 45 -6.19 1.69 18.26
C ALA A 45 -4.88 1.95 19.04
N LYS A 46 -3.88 2.55 18.36
CA LYS A 46 -2.63 2.93 19.01
C LYS A 46 -2.86 3.97 20.10
N MET A 47 -3.62 5.03 19.83
CA MET A 47 -3.95 6.06 20.84
C MET A 47 -4.66 5.47 22.05
N GLN A 48 -5.63 4.57 21.84
CA GLN A 48 -6.34 3.90 22.94
C GLN A 48 -5.40 3.01 23.76
N ALA A 49 -4.53 2.26 23.08
CA ALA A 49 -3.54 1.40 23.74
C ALA A 49 -2.54 2.21 24.56
N ASP A 50 -1.99 3.31 23.99
CA ASP A 50 -1.07 4.22 24.68
C ASP A 50 -1.73 4.86 25.92
N SER A 51 -2.98 5.30 25.80
CA SER A 51 -3.75 5.87 26.91
C SER A 51 -4.00 4.83 28.02
N SER A 52 -4.37 3.62 27.64
CA SER A 52 -4.57 2.51 28.60
C SER A 52 -3.26 2.14 29.30
N HIS A 53 -2.16 2.04 28.56
CA HIS A 53 -0.82 1.77 29.07
C HIS A 53 -0.39 2.84 30.09
N ALA A 54 -0.58 4.12 29.76
CA ALA A 54 -0.22 5.23 30.65
C ALA A 54 -1.06 5.29 31.94
N SER A 55 -2.31 4.80 31.89
CA SER A 55 -3.24 4.80 33.04
C SER A 55 -3.02 3.62 34.00
N LEU A 56 -2.32 2.58 33.61
CA LEU A 56 -2.09 1.40 34.42
C LEU A 56 -1.10 1.71 35.54
N LYS A 57 -1.56 1.50 36.81
CA LYS A 57 -0.72 1.58 37.98
C LYS A 57 -0.11 0.22 38.25
N GLN A 58 1.19 0.14 38.17
CA GLN A 58 1.96 -1.08 38.42
C GLN A 58 3.00 -0.86 39.52
N ALA A 59 3.39 -1.96 40.18
CA ALA A 59 4.52 -1.92 41.08
C ALA A 59 5.81 -1.57 40.32
N ASP A 60 6.70 -0.84 40.96
CA ASP A 60 7.89 -0.27 40.30
C ASP A 60 8.82 -1.34 39.70
N ASP A 61 8.85 -2.54 40.28
CA ASP A 61 9.63 -3.70 39.83
C ASP A 61 9.00 -4.37 38.57
N LEU A 62 7.69 -4.28 38.38
CA LEU A 62 6.98 -4.86 37.26
C LEU A 62 6.90 -3.91 36.04
N LYS A 63 6.99 -2.61 36.30
CA LYS A 63 6.86 -1.59 35.26
C LYS A 63 7.80 -1.78 34.08
N PRO A 64 9.11 -2.02 34.23
CA PRO A 64 10.03 -2.23 33.09
C PRO A 64 9.68 -3.47 32.25
N VAL A 65 9.20 -4.53 32.89
CA VAL A 65 8.80 -5.77 32.20
C VAL A 65 7.56 -5.53 31.36
N PHE A 66 6.60 -4.80 31.90
CA PHE A 66 5.36 -4.45 31.22
C PHE A 66 5.61 -3.48 30.07
N ASP A 67 6.42 -2.43 30.28
CA ASP A 67 6.80 -1.48 29.24
C ASP A 67 7.47 -2.18 28.07
N LYS A 68 8.38 -3.10 28.33
CA LYS A 68 9.05 -3.92 27.30
C LYS A 68 8.09 -4.85 26.56
N ALA A 69 7.15 -5.46 27.27
CA ALA A 69 6.11 -6.28 26.65
C ALA A 69 5.18 -5.43 25.74
N TYR A 70 4.79 -4.26 26.22
CA TYR A 70 3.98 -3.29 25.46
C TYR A 70 4.71 -2.83 24.20
N GLU A 71 5.99 -2.48 24.31
CA GLU A 71 6.80 -2.11 23.15
C GLU A 71 6.84 -3.23 22.10
N LYS A 72 7.07 -4.46 22.54
CA LYS A 72 7.14 -5.62 21.63
C LYS A 72 5.79 -5.93 20.96
N VAL A 73 4.69 -5.85 21.69
CA VAL A 73 3.37 -6.33 21.20
C VAL A 73 2.57 -5.23 20.52
N VAL A 74 2.75 -3.97 20.93
CA VAL A 74 1.93 -2.84 20.45
C VAL A 74 2.77 -1.85 19.66
N THR A 75 3.79 -1.25 20.28
CA THR A 75 4.53 -0.13 19.71
C THR A 75 5.33 -0.54 18.48
N GLY A 76 6.08 -1.64 18.56
CA GLY A 76 6.91 -2.14 17.46
C GLY A 76 6.10 -2.46 16.21
N PRO A 77 5.08 -3.34 16.29
CA PRO A 77 4.19 -3.63 15.17
C PRO A 77 3.47 -2.40 14.61
N ALA A 78 2.96 -1.50 15.47
CA ALA A 78 2.29 -0.28 15.03
C ALA A 78 3.25 0.63 14.24
N ASN A 79 4.46 0.83 14.74
CA ASN A 79 5.49 1.63 14.07
C ASN A 79 5.94 1.02 12.74
N ALA A 80 5.97 -0.31 12.64
CA ALA A 80 6.30 -0.99 11.39
C ALA A 80 5.20 -0.88 10.33
N LEU A 81 3.93 -0.83 10.73
CA LEU A 81 2.79 -0.63 9.84
C LEU A 81 2.65 0.82 9.35
N GLN A 82 3.14 1.78 10.13
CA GLN A 82 2.99 3.20 9.85
C GLN A 82 3.56 3.62 8.48
N PRO A 83 4.76 3.20 8.04
CA PRO A 83 5.25 3.50 6.69
C PRO A 83 4.63 2.63 5.60
N LEU A 84 4.13 1.43 5.93
CA LEU A 84 3.58 0.50 4.95
C LEU A 84 2.29 1.02 4.30
N ILE A 85 1.37 1.58 5.10
CA ILE A 85 0.06 2.00 4.59
C ILE A 85 0.20 3.12 3.55
N PRO A 86 0.91 4.24 3.80
CA PRO A 86 1.07 5.28 2.79
C PRO A 86 1.87 4.81 1.56
N ALA A 87 2.85 3.92 1.73
CA ALA A 87 3.57 3.34 0.59
C ALA A 87 2.62 2.49 -0.29
N ALA A 88 1.76 1.67 0.32
CA ALA A 88 0.74 0.92 -0.38
C ALA A 88 -0.28 1.83 -1.08
N GLN A 89 -0.73 2.90 -0.42
CA GLN A 89 -1.67 3.87 -1.00
C GLN A 89 -1.07 4.58 -2.22
N THR A 90 0.15 5.10 -2.10
CA THR A 90 0.84 5.79 -3.19
C THR A 90 1.02 4.87 -4.40
N PHE A 91 1.49 3.66 -4.17
CA PHE A 91 1.70 2.67 -5.23
C PHE A 91 0.37 2.28 -5.90
N THR A 92 -0.66 1.96 -5.12
CA THR A 92 -1.99 1.59 -5.62
C THR A 92 -2.64 2.72 -6.41
N GLN A 93 -2.53 3.95 -5.93
CA GLN A 93 -3.05 5.13 -6.61
C GLN A 93 -2.39 5.32 -7.99
N GLN A 94 -1.08 5.12 -8.07
CA GLN A 94 -0.36 5.22 -9.34
C GLN A 94 -0.81 4.14 -10.33
N LEU A 95 -1.00 2.90 -9.88
CA LEU A 95 -1.52 1.81 -10.72
C LEU A 95 -2.93 2.13 -11.26
N VAL A 96 -3.80 2.71 -10.42
CA VAL A 96 -5.13 3.16 -10.85
C VAL A 96 -5.02 4.25 -11.90
N GLN A 97 -4.13 5.24 -11.73
CA GLN A 97 -3.92 6.31 -12.71
C GLN A 97 -3.47 5.77 -14.07
N VAL A 98 -2.57 4.77 -14.08
CA VAL A 98 -2.16 4.09 -15.32
C VAL A 98 -3.35 3.41 -15.99
N GLY A 99 -4.15 2.65 -15.22
CA GLY A 99 -5.34 1.98 -15.73
C GLY A 99 -6.39 2.94 -16.28
N ASP A 100 -6.64 4.03 -15.58
CA ASP A 100 -7.57 5.07 -16.01
C ASP A 100 -7.10 5.76 -17.29
N PHE A 101 -5.82 6.10 -17.37
CA PHE A 101 -5.23 6.70 -18.57
C PHE A 101 -5.44 5.80 -19.79
N ILE A 102 -5.09 4.51 -19.68
CA ILE A 102 -5.27 3.55 -20.79
C ILE A 102 -6.75 3.44 -21.15
N ALA A 103 -7.64 3.34 -20.17
CA ALA A 103 -9.07 3.23 -20.40
C ALA A 103 -9.67 4.45 -21.13
N GLN A 104 -9.17 5.65 -20.80
CA GLN A 104 -9.62 6.89 -21.46
C GLN A 104 -9.23 6.96 -22.94
N GLN A 105 -8.15 6.28 -23.35
CA GLN A 105 -7.76 6.21 -24.75
C GLN A 105 -8.71 5.32 -25.58
N GLY A 106 -9.48 4.44 -24.94
CA GLY A 106 -10.45 3.58 -25.60
C GLY A 106 -9.82 2.67 -26.67
N THR A 107 -10.45 2.58 -27.82
CA THR A 107 -10.01 1.76 -28.96
C THR A 107 -8.81 2.34 -29.72
N GLN A 108 -8.35 3.53 -29.37
CA GLN A 108 -7.21 4.17 -30.02
C GLN A 108 -5.86 3.55 -29.61
N VAL A 109 -5.85 2.82 -28.48
CA VAL A 109 -4.65 2.16 -27.97
C VAL A 109 -4.54 0.75 -28.54
N GLY A 110 -3.39 0.45 -29.17
CA GLY A 110 -3.04 -0.90 -29.59
C GLY A 110 -2.25 -1.63 -28.51
N PHE A 111 -2.53 -2.93 -28.37
CA PHE A 111 -1.74 -3.79 -27.49
C PHE A 111 -0.99 -4.79 -28.36
N ALA A 112 0.35 -4.73 -28.28
CA ALA A 112 1.25 -5.59 -29.03
C ALA A 112 2.14 -6.41 -28.09
N ALA A 113 2.78 -7.43 -28.60
CA ALA A 113 3.69 -8.28 -27.82
C ALA A 113 4.85 -7.50 -27.17
N ASN A 114 5.25 -6.38 -27.76
CA ASN A 114 6.32 -5.49 -27.29
C ASN A 114 5.81 -4.32 -26.41
N GLY A 115 4.52 -4.29 -26.06
CA GLY A 115 3.96 -3.28 -25.20
C GLY A 115 2.72 -2.58 -25.77
N ILE A 116 2.49 -1.35 -25.28
CA ILE A 116 1.35 -0.53 -25.64
C ILE A 116 1.72 0.44 -26.76
N GLN A 117 0.83 0.59 -27.74
CA GLN A 117 0.99 1.52 -28.85
C GLN A 117 -0.04 2.66 -28.74
N PHE A 118 0.43 3.89 -28.77
CA PHE A 118 -0.40 5.08 -28.76
C PHE A 118 -0.40 5.75 -30.12
N PRO A 119 -1.53 6.37 -30.54
CA PRO A 119 -1.65 7.05 -31.81
C PRO A 119 -0.73 8.27 -31.94
N THR A 120 -0.38 8.91 -30.82
CA THR A 120 0.42 10.12 -30.77
C THR A 120 1.62 10.00 -29.81
N SER A 121 2.70 10.69 -30.12
CA SER A 121 3.87 10.79 -29.24
C SER A 121 3.54 11.47 -27.91
N GLN A 122 2.57 12.37 -27.88
CA GLN A 122 2.11 13.03 -26.65
C GLN A 122 1.48 12.01 -25.69
N GLN A 123 0.58 11.14 -26.18
CA GLN A 123 -0.03 10.09 -25.36
C GLN A 123 1.03 9.09 -24.85
N ALA A 124 1.97 8.70 -25.70
CA ALA A 124 3.09 7.85 -25.29
C ALA A 124 3.94 8.50 -24.19
N SER A 125 4.23 9.81 -24.31
CA SER A 125 4.96 10.55 -23.29
C SER A 125 4.20 10.64 -21.97
N GLN A 126 2.88 10.87 -22.01
CA GLN A 126 2.02 10.89 -20.81
C GLN A 126 2.00 9.52 -20.12
N TYR A 127 1.86 8.44 -20.89
CA TYR A 127 1.95 7.07 -20.35
C TYR A 127 3.29 6.80 -19.68
N ASN A 128 4.40 7.15 -20.36
CA ASN A 128 5.73 6.96 -19.82
C ASN A 128 5.95 7.75 -18.51
N ALA A 129 5.39 8.96 -18.42
CA ALA A 129 5.42 9.74 -17.18
C ALA A 129 4.66 9.06 -16.03
N LEU A 130 3.57 8.36 -16.33
CA LEU A 130 2.80 7.61 -15.32
C LEU A 130 3.51 6.33 -14.86
N ILE A 131 4.14 5.57 -15.77
CA ILE A 131 4.82 4.33 -15.41
C ILE A 131 6.23 4.55 -14.86
N GLY A 132 6.87 5.67 -15.16
CA GLY A 132 8.23 5.98 -14.72
C GLY A 132 8.45 5.81 -13.21
N PRO A 133 7.58 6.35 -12.34
CA PRO A 133 7.70 6.23 -10.89
C PRO A 133 7.39 4.85 -10.32
N LEU A 134 6.70 3.97 -11.07
CA LEU A 134 6.17 2.70 -10.55
C LEU A 134 7.24 1.78 -9.97
N ALA A 135 8.40 1.69 -10.60
CA ALA A 135 9.48 0.83 -10.11
C ALA A 135 9.97 1.25 -8.71
N ALA A 136 10.17 2.55 -8.51
CA ALA A 136 10.60 3.10 -7.21
C ALA A 136 9.50 2.94 -6.15
N GLN A 137 8.24 3.17 -6.52
CA GLN A 137 7.09 3.01 -5.62
C GLN A 137 6.86 1.54 -5.25
N HIS A 138 7.00 0.62 -6.20
CA HIS A 138 6.96 -0.81 -5.92
C HIS A 138 8.07 -1.23 -4.96
N GLN A 139 9.30 -0.74 -5.17
CA GLN A 139 10.41 -1.01 -4.28
C GLN A 139 10.14 -0.48 -2.85
N ALA A 140 9.65 0.76 -2.72
CA ALA A 140 9.31 1.35 -1.44
C ALA A 140 8.20 0.55 -0.71
N PHE A 141 7.16 0.15 -1.43
CA PHE A 141 6.11 -0.71 -0.91
C PHE A 141 6.65 -2.07 -0.44
N THR A 142 7.47 -2.74 -1.25
CA THR A 142 8.05 -4.04 -0.93
C THR A 142 8.96 -3.97 0.30
N GLN A 143 9.78 -2.93 0.42
CA GLN A 143 10.62 -2.70 1.59
C GLN A 143 9.80 -2.49 2.86
N ALA A 144 8.77 -1.64 2.79
CA ALA A 144 7.87 -1.39 3.91
C ALA A 144 7.09 -2.66 4.30
N TYR A 145 6.63 -3.44 3.33
CA TYR A 145 5.94 -4.71 3.55
C TYR A 145 6.83 -5.74 4.26
N THR A 146 8.07 -5.89 3.79
CA THR A 146 9.05 -6.80 4.40
C THR A 146 9.38 -6.38 5.83
N ALA A 147 9.63 -5.08 6.06
CA ALA A 147 9.90 -4.55 7.39
C ALA A 147 8.73 -4.79 8.35
N ALA A 148 7.49 -4.54 7.91
CA ALA A 148 6.29 -4.78 8.71
C ALA A 148 6.10 -6.27 9.03
N THR A 149 6.33 -7.15 8.06
CA THR A 149 6.22 -8.62 8.26
C THR A 149 7.23 -9.12 9.27
N ASN A 150 8.48 -8.65 9.18
CA ASN A 150 9.54 -9.05 10.12
C ASN A 150 9.28 -8.56 11.56
N ALA A 151 8.69 -7.37 11.71
CA ALA A 151 8.38 -6.80 13.03
C ALA A 151 7.19 -7.50 13.74
N MET A 152 6.41 -8.30 13.01
CA MET A 152 5.26 -9.04 13.54
C MET A 152 5.56 -10.52 13.84
N GLN A 153 6.76 -10.99 13.55
CA GLN A 153 7.26 -12.31 13.92
C GLN A 153 7.94 -12.29 15.28
#